data_7788e32979bb449f6663614b84109606
#
_entry.id   7788e32979bb449f6663614b84109606
#
_cell.length_a   1.000
_cell.length_b   1.000
_cell.length_c   1.000
_cell.angle_alpha   90.00
_cell.angle_beta   90.00
_cell.angle_gamma   90.00
#
_symmetry.space_group_name_H-M   'P 1'
#
loop_
_entity.id
_entity.type
_entity.pdbx_description
1 polymer ?
#
loop_
_entity_poly.entity_id
_entity_poly.type
_entity_poly.pdbx_seq_one_letter_code
_entity_poly.pdbx_strand_id
1 'polypeptide(L)'
;MRSLLVRIFVSFWSIILITIIVAAAIGYSYAERTRISMQNFEVSDAMLEASASLRDNGRQGLIEWLRALPKVPESLIYVIDDEGRDLLDRPLPRVIRMSMSRFGEPGMRPPRERREPPNMRPARPFTQLIGPDRRVYTIFVMPPQSVTSQWIADRGRPGLIILALLISAAVSFVLARTISRPIMRLRESANALAEGKLDTRAADGANPRRDELGLLTRDFDRMAEQLQRAWQKQSELTGNVSHELRSPLARLRVALELVRRRTGELAELDRIELESERLDELIGRLLEFSRLDQEPEQARSRVDLDALLQSVVEDVCYEYGAPGDDETVRLQIEAPCAVDGYPNALRSAIENVLRNAMQHNGGDGDVLLRLATSHGHAIITIADYGGGVADDELERIFDPFYRSAATRADHPGRSGGLGLAIAARAIALHSGSIKARNVDGGLSIEIRLPLARSRAKP
;
A
#
# COMPACT_ATOMS: atom_id res chain seq x y z
N MET A 1 -2.86 30.14 -1.98
CA MET A 1 -2.72 28.66 -2.10
C MET A 1 -1.22 28.35 -2.02
N ARG A 2 -0.75 27.72 -0.96
CA ARG A 2 0.66 27.30 -0.91
C ARG A 2 0.73 25.94 -1.57
N SER A 3 1.37 25.87 -2.76
CA SER A 3 1.53 24.63 -3.52
C SER A 3 2.23 23.58 -2.67
N LEU A 4 1.85 22.31 -2.81
CA LEU A 4 2.49 21.18 -2.13
C LEU A 4 3.99 21.19 -2.38
N LEU A 5 4.39 21.52 -3.61
CA LEU A 5 5.78 21.63 -4.04
C LEU A 5 6.54 22.69 -3.23
N VAL A 6 5.93 23.87 -2.98
CA VAL A 6 6.52 24.92 -2.14
C VAL A 6 6.69 24.44 -0.69
N ARG A 7 5.71 23.73 -0.13
CA ARG A 7 5.80 23.17 1.23
C ARG A 7 6.93 22.16 1.36
N ILE A 8 7.05 21.23 0.41
CA ILE A 8 8.11 20.23 0.38
C ILE A 8 9.47 20.93 0.25
N PHE A 9 9.58 21.85 -0.70
CA PHE A 9 10.81 22.62 -0.93
C PHE A 9 11.22 23.41 0.31
N VAL A 10 10.31 24.19 0.89
CA VAL A 10 10.58 24.98 2.10
C VAL A 10 10.94 24.09 3.29
N SER A 11 10.24 22.97 3.51
CA SER A 11 10.56 22.03 4.60
C SER A 11 11.95 21.44 4.44
N PHE A 12 12.29 20.96 3.23
CA PHE A 12 13.59 20.37 2.93
C PHE A 12 14.73 21.37 3.12
N TRP A 13 14.59 22.55 2.52
CA TRP A 13 15.60 23.60 2.62
C TRP A 13 15.71 24.19 4.02
N SER A 14 14.60 24.33 4.76
CA SER A 14 14.63 24.78 6.17
C SER A 14 15.45 23.83 7.05
N ILE A 15 15.28 22.52 6.86
CA ILE A 15 16.02 21.52 7.63
C ILE A 15 17.52 21.56 7.30
N ILE A 16 17.86 21.63 6.00
CA ILE A 16 19.26 21.77 5.57
C ILE A 16 19.86 23.06 6.16
N LEU A 17 19.14 24.18 6.08
CA LEU A 17 19.60 25.47 6.60
C LEU A 17 19.81 25.41 8.12
N ILE A 18 18.86 24.84 8.88
CA ILE A 18 19.00 24.66 10.33
C ILE A 18 20.23 23.82 10.66
N THR A 19 20.47 22.74 9.91
CA THR A 19 21.63 21.88 10.11
C THR A 19 22.94 22.62 9.89
N ILE A 20 23.01 23.39 8.80
CA ILE A 20 24.21 24.20 8.50
C ILE A 20 24.41 25.25 9.58
N ILE A 21 23.37 25.95 10.03
CA ILE A 21 23.44 26.96 11.08
C ILE A 21 23.91 26.34 12.40
N VAL A 22 23.34 25.20 12.81
CA VAL A 22 23.75 24.50 14.04
C VAL A 22 25.21 24.04 13.96
N ALA A 23 25.62 23.45 12.84
CA ALA A 23 27.01 23.03 12.64
C ALA A 23 27.97 24.21 12.65
N ALA A 24 27.61 25.33 12.00
CA ALA A 24 28.38 26.55 12.01
C ALA A 24 28.46 27.19 13.41
N ALA A 25 27.36 27.24 14.16
CA ALA A 25 27.32 27.78 15.52
C ALA A 25 28.20 26.97 16.50
N ILE A 26 28.13 25.62 16.39
CA ILE A 26 29.03 24.76 17.19
C ILE A 26 30.49 25.00 16.83
N GLY A 27 30.81 25.07 15.53
CA GLY A 27 32.15 25.37 15.06
C GLY A 27 32.65 26.73 15.53
N TYR A 28 31.79 27.75 15.42
CA TYR A 28 32.13 29.12 15.87
C TYR A 28 32.34 29.22 17.40
N SER A 29 31.43 28.63 18.19
CA SER A 29 31.53 28.65 19.65
C SER A 29 32.80 27.95 20.16
N TYR A 30 33.20 26.87 19.48
CA TYR A 30 34.45 26.18 19.79
C TYR A 30 35.69 27.04 19.42
N ALA A 31 35.69 27.62 18.24
CA ALA A 31 36.78 28.50 17.77
C ALA A 31 36.93 29.71 18.69
N GLU A 32 35.84 30.34 19.13
CA GLU A 32 35.85 31.50 20.01
C GLU A 32 36.37 31.15 21.41
N ARG A 33 35.95 30.04 22.01
CA ARG A 33 36.47 29.54 23.29
C ARG A 33 37.99 29.31 23.22
N THR A 34 38.45 28.71 22.12
CA THR A 34 39.85 28.44 21.89
C THR A 34 40.64 29.77 21.74
N ARG A 35 40.09 30.76 21.01
CA ARG A 35 40.67 32.08 20.82
C ARG A 35 40.77 32.84 22.11
N ILE A 36 39.72 32.93 22.91
CA ILE A 36 39.73 33.64 24.21
C ILE A 36 40.72 32.99 25.17
N SER A 37 40.80 31.66 25.23
CA SER A 37 41.75 30.96 26.08
C SER A 37 43.22 31.22 25.68
N MET A 38 43.48 31.43 24.37
CA MET A 38 44.82 31.72 23.88
C MET A 38 45.19 33.22 23.94
N GLN A 39 44.23 34.13 23.92
CA GLN A 39 44.48 35.57 24.11
C GLN A 39 45.05 35.90 25.49
N ASN A 40 44.66 35.14 26.52
CA ASN A 40 45.14 35.28 27.88
C ASN A 40 46.42 34.47 28.17
N PHE A 41 46.95 33.78 27.15
CA PHE A 41 48.14 32.95 27.28
C PHE A 41 49.31 33.58 26.54
N GLU A 42 50.17 34.25 27.30
CA GLU A 42 51.41 34.81 26.75
C GLU A 42 52.45 33.70 26.51
N VAL A 43 52.61 33.33 25.22
CA VAL A 43 53.57 32.30 24.82
C VAL A 43 54.99 32.59 25.31
N SER A 44 55.36 33.86 25.40
CA SER A 44 56.68 34.29 25.89
C SER A 44 56.92 33.93 27.35
N ASP A 45 55.93 34.18 28.21
CA ASP A 45 56.04 33.91 29.65
C ASP A 45 56.00 32.38 29.90
N ALA A 46 55.11 31.65 29.16
CA ALA A 46 55.07 30.19 29.21
C ALA A 46 56.40 29.53 28.79
N MET A 47 57.11 30.12 27.83
CA MET A 47 58.46 29.64 27.44
C MET A 47 59.51 29.91 28.48
N LEU A 48 59.40 31.01 29.19
CA LEU A 48 60.31 31.32 30.32
C LEU A 48 60.08 30.35 31.49
N GLU A 49 58.82 30.11 31.85
CA GLU A 49 58.43 29.11 32.86
C GLU A 49 58.86 27.69 32.47
N ALA A 50 58.64 27.27 31.22
CA ALA A 50 59.10 25.97 30.71
C ALA A 50 60.64 25.86 30.84
N SER A 51 61.35 26.88 30.50
CA SER A 51 62.86 26.92 30.61
C SER A 51 63.31 26.83 32.05
N ALA A 52 62.63 27.50 32.97
CA ALA A 52 62.95 27.49 34.42
C ALA A 52 62.63 26.07 34.97
N SER A 53 61.42 25.51 34.71
CA SER A 53 61.02 24.15 35.14
C SER A 53 62.02 23.10 34.63
N LEU A 54 62.47 23.22 33.39
CA LEU A 54 63.47 22.31 32.80
C LEU A 54 64.85 22.44 33.50
N ARG A 55 65.25 23.65 33.90
CA ARG A 55 66.48 23.89 34.55
C ARG A 55 66.53 23.37 35.99
N ASP A 56 65.39 23.56 36.71
CA ASP A 56 65.31 23.22 38.14
C ASP A 56 65.03 21.69 38.35
N ASN A 57 64.12 21.09 37.61
CA ASN A 57 63.70 19.74 37.84
C ASN A 57 63.88 18.81 36.59
N GLY A 58 64.63 19.26 35.59
CA GLY A 58 64.87 18.46 34.38
C GLY A 58 63.63 18.06 33.61
N ARG A 59 63.68 16.91 33.01
CA ARG A 59 62.53 16.32 32.21
C ARG A 59 61.22 16.26 33.02
N GLN A 60 61.30 15.88 34.32
CA GLN A 60 60.12 15.75 35.16
C GLN A 60 59.44 17.10 35.43
N GLY A 61 60.20 18.13 35.67
CA GLY A 61 59.65 19.49 35.84
C GLY A 61 58.96 20.00 34.59
N LEU A 62 59.47 19.67 33.40
CA LEU A 62 58.80 20.04 32.14
C LEU A 62 57.48 19.30 31.92
N ILE A 63 57.40 18.05 32.36
CA ILE A 63 56.14 17.29 32.35
C ILE A 63 55.14 17.86 33.34
N GLU A 64 55.54 18.22 34.55
CA GLU A 64 54.69 18.84 35.56
C GLU A 64 54.17 20.22 35.11
N TRP A 65 55.03 21.02 34.53
CA TRP A 65 54.67 22.29 33.92
C TRP A 65 53.62 22.12 32.83
N LEU A 66 53.81 21.16 31.87
CA LEU A 66 52.84 20.87 30.81
C LEU A 66 51.47 20.48 31.37
N ARG A 67 51.40 19.66 32.44
CA ARG A 67 50.16 19.26 33.09
C ARG A 67 49.48 20.33 33.89
N ALA A 68 50.26 21.33 34.36
CA ALA A 68 49.72 22.48 35.08
C ALA A 68 49.10 23.53 34.16
N LEU A 69 49.36 23.47 32.86
CA LEU A 69 48.75 24.37 31.87
C LEU A 69 47.23 24.23 31.82
N PRO A 70 46.48 25.31 31.54
CA PRO A 70 45.05 25.22 31.24
C PRO A 70 44.79 24.23 30.11
N LYS A 71 43.66 23.51 30.12
CA LYS A 71 43.35 22.43 29.18
C LYS A 71 43.50 22.80 27.71
N VAL A 72 43.21 24.03 27.33
CA VAL A 72 43.32 24.48 25.93
C VAL A 72 44.76 24.71 25.52
N PRO A 73 45.60 25.53 26.26
CA PRO A 73 47.02 25.61 26.02
C PRO A 73 47.73 24.26 26.07
N GLU A 74 47.41 23.39 27.04
CA GLU A 74 47.96 22.03 27.11
C GLU A 74 47.75 21.26 25.81
N SER A 75 46.57 21.34 25.22
CA SER A 75 46.21 20.63 23.97
C SER A 75 46.95 21.21 22.73
N LEU A 76 47.42 22.42 22.78
CA LEU A 76 48.07 23.14 21.67
C LEU A 76 49.59 23.13 21.73
N ILE A 77 50.17 22.85 22.91
CA ILE A 77 51.61 22.82 23.12
C ILE A 77 52.11 21.38 23.14
N TYR A 78 52.99 21.04 22.24
CA TYR A 78 53.66 19.76 22.16
C TYR A 78 55.13 19.96 22.47
N VAL A 79 55.65 19.15 23.39
CA VAL A 79 57.08 19.14 23.73
C VAL A 79 57.63 17.79 23.34
N ILE A 80 58.54 17.81 22.37
CA ILE A 80 59.11 16.63 21.75
C ILE A 80 60.55 16.42 22.25
N ASP A 81 60.84 15.22 22.69
CA ASP A 81 62.18 14.84 23.14
C ASP A 81 63.12 14.50 21.96
N ASP A 82 64.35 14.14 22.28
CA ASP A 82 65.39 13.73 21.33
C ASP A 82 65.07 12.42 20.59
N GLU A 83 64.10 11.65 21.09
CA GLU A 83 63.60 10.43 20.42
C GLU A 83 62.40 10.70 19.49
N GLY A 84 61.97 11.93 19.37
CA GLY A 84 60.85 12.31 18.53
C GLY A 84 59.46 12.03 19.12
N ARG A 85 59.34 11.79 20.44
CA ARG A 85 58.11 11.50 21.17
C ARG A 85 57.62 12.72 21.96
N ASP A 86 56.31 12.92 22.05
CA ASP A 86 55.74 13.92 22.93
C ASP A 86 55.91 13.52 24.39
N LEU A 87 56.26 14.47 25.27
CA LEU A 87 56.50 14.20 26.71
C LEU A 87 55.24 13.68 27.43
N LEU A 88 54.05 13.95 26.93
CA LEU A 88 52.78 13.45 27.47
C LEU A 88 52.24 12.20 26.70
N ASP A 89 53.09 11.54 25.89
CA ASP A 89 52.75 10.36 25.07
C ASP A 89 51.53 10.61 24.15
N ARG A 90 51.25 11.82 23.74
CA ARG A 90 50.16 12.14 22.85
C ARG A 90 50.49 11.84 21.38
N PRO A 91 49.54 11.40 20.56
CA PRO A 91 49.77 11.22 19.13
C PRO A 91 50.14 12.53 18.45
N LEU A 92 51.26 12.57 17.75
CA LEU A 92 51.73 13.79 17.08
C LEU A 92 50.86 14.13 15.88
N PRO A 93 50.34 15.35 15.80
CA PRO A 93 49.61 15.86 14.65
C PRO A 93 50.42 15.79 13.35
N ARG A 94 49.73 15.60 12.21
CA ARG A 94 50.39 15.53 10.89
C ARG A 94 51.26 16.76 10.60
N VAL A 95 50.83 17.94 11.04
CA VAL A 95 51.56 19.20 10.86
C VAL A 95 52.91 19.17 11.55
N ILE A 96 52.97 18.67 12.80
CA ILE A 96 54.22 18.53 13.55
C ILE A 96 55.11 17.50 12.89
N ARG A 97 54.58 16.34 12.50
CA ARG A 97 55.36 15.31 11.79
C ARG A 97 55.94 15.80 10.48
N MET A 98 55.16 16.56 9.68
CA MET A 98 55.65 17.18 8.44
C MET A 98 56.72 18.27 8.73
N SER A 99 56.57 19.03 9.80
CA SER A 99 57.57 20.03 10.20
C SER A 99 58.87 19.35 10.61
N MET A 100 58.81 18.29 11.38
CA MET A 100 59.99 17.50 11.77
C MET A 100 60.71 16.89 10.56
N SER A 101 59.97 16.30 9.61
CA SER A 101 60.57 15.73 8.39
C SER A 101 61.21 16.80 7.49
N ARG A 102 60.71 18.04 7.52
CA ARG A 102 61.20 19.16 6.68
C ARG A 102 62.39 19.89 7.28
N PHE A 103 62.46 19.94 8.61
CA PHE A 103 63.52 20.70 9.32
C PHE A 103 64.58 19.83 9.99
N GLY A 104 64.52 18.51 9.81
CA GLY A 104 65.39 17.50 10.43
C GLY A 104 64.89 17.04 11.79
N GLU A 105 65.37 15.87 12.24
CA GLU A 105 65.01 15.31 13.55
C GLU A 105 65.51 16.22 14.68
N PRO A 106 64.78 16.30 15.83
CA PRO A 106 65.21 17.07 17.01
C PRO A 106 66.56 16.51 17.44
N GLY A 107 67.56 17.42 17.52
CA GLY A 107 68.92 17.08 17.92
C GLY A 107 69.98 16.97 16.81
N MET A 108 69.58 16.90 15.54
CA MET A 108 70.56 16.98 14.44
C MET A 108 71.01 18.41 14.17
N ARG A 109 72.34 18.58 14.04
CA ARG A 109 72.91 19.86 13.55
C ARG A 109 72.35 20.14 12.16
N PRO A 110 71.86 21.42 11.91
CA PRO A 110 71.32 21.75 10.61
C PRO A 110 72.34 21.47 9.51
N PRO A 111 71.88 20.91 8.32
CA PRO A 111 72.78 20.80 7.18
C PRO A 111 73.42 22.15 6.84
N ARG A 112 74.75 22.15 6.55
CA ARG A 112 75.50 23.37 6.18
C ARG A 112 74.71 24.13 5.11
N GLU A 113 74.42 25.39 5.45
CA GLU A 113 73.60 26.34 4.72
C GLU A 113 73.96 26.45 3.24
N ARG A 114 73.04 26.23 2.35
CA ARG A 114 72.96 26.99 1.11
C ARG A 114 72.67 28.45 1.51
N ARG A 115 73.51 29.36 1.07
CA ARG A 115 73.36 30.80 1.30
C ARG A 115 72.04 31.30 0.68
N GLU A 116 70.95 31.28 1.46
CA GLU A 116 69.77 32.07 1.17
C GLU A 116 69.87 33.49 1.71
N PRO A 117 69.34 34.49 1.01
CA PRO A 117 69.42 35.87 1.44
C PRO A 117 68.70 36.05 2.79
N PRO A 118 69.25 36.97 3.64
CA PRO A 118 68.81 37.09 5.06
C PRO A 118 67.40 37.52 5.31
N ASN A 119 66.66 37.97 4.28
CA ASN A 119 65.27 38.44 4.36
C ASN A 119 64.20 37.39 4.10
N MET A 120 64.55 36.13 3.86
CA MET A 120 63.61 35.04 3.54
C MET A 120 63.73 33.84 4.48
N ARG A 121 64.25 33.99 5.69
CA ARG A 121 64.21 32.88 6.65
C ARG A 121 62.78 32.75 7.23
N PRO A 122 61.96 31.73 6.92
CA PRO A 122 60.71 31.54 7.64
C PRO A 122 61.07 31.35 9.11
N ALA A 123 60.41 32.09 10.00
CA ALA A 123 60.55 31.89 11.45
C ALA A 123 60.30 30.39 11.75
N ARG A 124 61.23 29.74 12.45
CA ARG A 124 61.05 28.32 12.82
C ARG A 124 59.83 28.23 13.70
N PRO A 125 58.86 27.40 13.37
CA PRO A 125 57.60 27.29 14.13
C PRO A 125 57.77 26.57 15.48
N PHE A 126 58.99 26.48 15.96
CA PHE A 126 59.34 25.79 17.21
C PHE A 126 60.48 26.43 17.94
N THR A 127 60.51 26.31 19.26
CA THR A 127 61.59 26.74 20.14
C THR A 127 62.29 25.50 20.70
N GLN A 128 63.63 25.55 20.76
CA GLN A 128 64.40 24.42 21.34
C GLN A 128 64.91 24.83 22.71
N LEU A 129 64.72 23.99 23.72
CA LEU A 129 65.29 24.13 25.05
C LEU A 129 66.29 22.99 25.24
N ILE A 130 67.42 23.36 25.89
CA ILE A 130 68.48 22.39 26.21
C ILE A 130 68.41 22.11 27.72
N GLY A 131 68.18 20.88 28.09
CA GLY A 131 68.10 20.44 29.48
C GLY A 131 69.52 20.35 30.14
N PRO A 132 69.55 20.22 31.49
CA PRO A 132 70.79 19.99 32.23
C PRO A 132 71.47 18.68 31.83
N ASP A 133 70.74 17.72 31.33
CA ASP A 133 71.14 16.41 30.80
C ASP A 133 71.68 16.48 29.35
N ARG A 134 71.82 17.70 28.80
CA ARG A 134 72.18 17.98 27.40
C ARG A 134 71.22 17.48 26.36
N ARG A 135 70.03 17.02 26.76
CA ARG A 135 68.94 16.62 25.82
C ARG A 135 68.29 17.91 25.30
N VAL A 136 67.84 17.79 24.03
CA VAL A 136 67.14 18.89 23.34
C VAL A 136 65.63 18.60 23.33
N TYR A 137 64.87 19.51 23.90
CA TYR A 137 63.41 19.48 23.90
C TYR A 137 62.88 20.51 22.89
N THR A 138 62.06 20.09 21.95
CA THR A 138 61.50 20.95 20.93
C THR A 138 60.07 21.26 21.25
N ILE A 139 59.74 22.53 21.46
CA ILE A 139 58.36 22.98 21.76
C ILE A 139 57.69 23.47 20.49
N PHE A 140 56.56 22.86 20.15
CA PHE A 140 55.70 23.28 19.08
C PHE A 140 54.43 23.89 19.67
N VAL A 141 54.09 25.10 19.25
CA VAL A 141 52.81 25.74 19.57
C VAL A 141 51.95 25.71 18.32
N MET A 142 50.87 24.96 18.40
CA MET A 142 49.94 24.85 17.27
C MET A 142 48.97 26.04 17.24
N PRO A 143 48.69 26.61 16.05
CA PRO A 143 47.70 27.67 15.95
C PRO A 143 46.30 27.12 16.25
N PRO A 144 45.41 27.88 16.91
CA PRO A 144 44.07 27.46 17.32
C PRO A 144 43.23 26.91 16.16
N GLN A 145 43.40 27.43 14.97
CA GLN A 145 42.69 27.01 13.75
C GLN A 145 42.99 25.56 13.33
N SER A 146 44.22 25.07 13.62
CA SER A 146 44.60 23.68 13.29
C SER A 146 43.93 22.65 14.20
N VAL A 147 43.65 23.03 15.45
CA VAL A 147 42.96 22.15 16.42
C VAL A 147 41.48 22.03 16.08
N THR A 148 40.83 23.11 15.64
CA THR A 148 39.45 23.11 15.21
C THR A 148 39.23 22.15 14.00
N SER A 149 40.16 22.19 13.04
CA SER A 149 40.11 21.31 11.87
C SER A 149 40.36 19.84 12.22
N GLN A 150 41.23 19.56 13.20
CA GLN A 150 41.48 18.19 13.67
C GLN A 150 40.32 17.65 14.52
N TRP A 151 39.72 18.48 15.39
CA TRP A 151 38.56 18.08 16.18
C TRP A 151 37.36 17.71 15.29
N ILE A 152 37.08 18.52 14.25
CA ILE A 152 36.07 18.22 13.26
C ILE A 152 36.38 16.90 12.50
N ALA A 153 37.68 16.68 12.22
CA ALA A 153 38.11 15.47 11.50
C ALA A 153 38.00 14.18 12.34
N ASP A 154 38.34 14.22 13.63
CA ASP A 154 38.46 13.00 14.46
C ASP A 154 37.25 12.72 15.36
N ARG A 155 36.67 13.75 15.97
CA ARG A 155 35.55 13.60 16.93
C ARG A 155 34.20 14.16 16.44
N GLY A 156 34.22 15.13 15.54
CA GLY A 156 33.02 15.75 14.99
C GLY A 156 32.28 14.89 13.97
N ARG A 157 33.00 13.99 13.26
CA ARG A 157 32.43 13.13 12.22
C ARG A 157 31.26 12.25 12.70
N PRO A 158 31.36 11.47 13.80
CA PRO A 158 30.25 10.64 14.23
C PRO A 158 29.03 11.46 14.66
N GLY A 159 29.23 12.60 15.32
CA GLY A 159 28.14 13.50 15.71
C GLY A 159 27.39 14.09 14.50
N LEU A 160 28.15 14.54 13.49
CA LEU A 160 27.56 15.06 12.24
C LEU A 160 26.80 13.96 11.46
N ILE A 161 27.33 12.74 11.45
CA ILE A 161 26.65 11.60 10.79
C ILE A 161 25.35 11.26 11.52
N ILE A 162 25.36 11.19 12.86
CA ILE A 162 24.15 10.93 13.66
C ILE A 162 23.12 12.03 13.44
N LEU A 163 23.53 13.30 13.45
CA LEU A 163 22.65 14.43 13.18
C LEU A 163 22.03 14.34 11.77
N ALA A 164 22.83 14.05 10.75
CA ALA A 164 22.36 13.87 9.38
C ALA A 164 21.35 12.70 9.25
N LEU A 165 21.60 11.58 9.94
CA LEU A 165 20.69 10.45 9.98
C LEU A 165 19.34 10.80 10.64
N LEU A 166 19.36 11.50 11.77
CA LEU A 166 18.15 11.95 12.46
C LEU A 166 17.33 12.90 11.59
N ILE A 167 17.98 13.83 10.90
CA ILE A 167 17.33 14.76 9.98
C ILE A 167 16.74 14.00 8.79
N SER A 168 17.50 13.09 8.19
CA SER A 168 17.02 12.26 7.09
C SER A 168 15.79 11.44 7.50
N ALA A 169 15.82 10.84 8.69
CA ALA A 169 14.68 10.08 9.24
C ALA A 169 13.46 11.00 9.47
N ALA A 170 13.65 12.20 10.01
CA ALA A 170 12.57 13.17 10.22
C ALA A 170 11.93 13.61 8.88
N VAL A 171 12.75 13.94 7.87
CA VAL A 171 12.28 14.29 6.53
C VAL A 171 11.50 13.14 5.90
N SER A 172 12.05 11.93 5.95
CA SER A 172 11.38 10.73 5.42
C SER A 172 10.05 10.47 6.10
N PHE A 173 9.97 10.63 7.42
CA PHE A 173 8.73 10.50 8.19
C PHE A 173 7.68 11.55 7.78
N VAL A 174 8.08 12.81 7.63
CA VAL A 174 7.20 13.90 7.20
C VAL A 174 6.69 13.65 5.78
N LEU A 175 7.57 13.27 4.83
CA LEU A 175 7.20 12.93 3.46
C LEU A 175 6.23 11.73 3.40
N ALA A 176 6.52 10.67 4.15
CA ALA A 176 5.63 9.51 4.24
C ALA A 176 4.23 9.89 4.75
N ARG A 177 4.14 10.75 5.76
CA ARG A 177 2.86 11.16 6.34
C ARG A 177 2.11 12.18 5.48
N THR A 178 2.80 13.09 4.81
CA THR A 178 2.17 14.20 4.08
C THR A 178 1.91 13.92 2.62
N ILE A 179 2.64 12.99 2.01
CA ILE A 179 2.52 12.67 0.58
C ILE A 179 2.15 11.21 0.36
N SER A 180 2.97 10.26 0.86
CA SER A 180 2.80 8.85 0.51
C SER A 180 1.48 8.26 1.04
N ARG A 181 1.11 8.54 2.30
CA ARG A 181 -0.14 8.03 2.88
C ARG A 181 -1.40 8.51 2.15
N PRO A 182 -1.58 9.80 1.84
CA PRO A 182 -2.75 10.25 1.07
C PRO A 182 -2.82 9.66 -0.33
N ILE A 183 -1.69 9.49 -1.02
CA ILE A 183 -1.66 8.85 -2.35
C ILE A 183 -2.07 7.38 -2.25
N MET A 184 -1.59 6.64 -1.23
CA MET A 184 -1.99 5.25 -1.02
C MET A 184 -3.50 5.14 -0.74
N ARG A 185 -4.07 6.00 0.11
CA ARG A 185 -5.51 6.03 0.36
C ARG A 185 -6.32 6.31 -0.90
N LEU A 186 -5.88 7.28 -1.72
CA LEU A 186 -6.53 7.57 -2.99
C LEU A 186 -6.51 6.36 -3.93
N ARG A 187 -5.39 5.64 -3.98
CA ARG A 187 -5.26 4.39 -4.74
C ARG A 187 -6.19 3.29 -4.22
N GLU A 188 -6.24 3.12 -2.90
CA GLU A 188 -7.14 2.14 -2.26
C GLU A 188 -8.60 2.47 -2.55
N SER A 189 -8.99 3.75 -2.46
CA SER A 189 -10.34 4.21 -2.80
C SER A 189 -10.65 4.03 -4.29
N ALA A 190 -9.68 4.27 -5.17
CA ALA A 190 -9.85 4.04 -6.61
C ALA A 190 -10.02 2.55 -6.94
N ASN A 191 -9.26 1.67 -6.30
CA ASN A 191 -9.42 0.23 -6.46
C ASN A 191 -10.78 -0.25 -5.92
N ALA A 192 -11.20 0.22 -4.75
CA ALA A 192 -12.51 -0.11 -4.20
C ALA A 192 -13.66 0.37 -5.11
N LEU A 193 -13.52 1.55 -5.71
CA LEU A 193 -14.48 2.06 -6.70
C LEU A 193 -14.53 1.18 -7.95
N ALA A 194 -13.37 0.72 -8.44
CA ALA A 194 -13.27 -0.22 -9.56
C ALA A 194 -13.87 -1.60 -9.24
N GLU A 195 -13.84 -2.02 -7.97
CA GLU A 195 -14.52 -3.24 -7.47
C GLU A 195 -16.03 -3.06 -7.29
N GLY A 196 -16.59 -1.88 -7.64
CA GLY A 196 -18.02 -1.61 -7.54
C GLY A 196 -18.49 -1.01 -6.20
N LYS A 197 -17.60 -0.69 -5.26
CA LYS A 197 -17.96 -0.04 -3.99
C LYS A 197 -18.13 1.47 -4.21
N LEU A 198 -19.31 1.86 -4.70
CA LEU A 198 -19.61 3.22 -5.16
C LEU A 198 -19.73 4.25 -4.03
N ASP A 199 -19.87 3.83 -2.79
CA ASP A 199 -19.93 4.68 -1.59
C ASP A 199 -18.55 5.09 -1.07
N THR A 200 -17.48 4.52 -1.64
CA THR A 200 -16.09 4.81 -1.24
C THR A 200 -15.73 6.26 -1.52
N ARG A 201 -15.13 6.93 -0.53
CA ARG A 201 -14.60 8.29 -0.64
C ARG A 201 -13.16 8.32 -0.16
N ALA A 202 -12.37 9.18 -0.80
CA ALA A 202 -10.94 9.33 -0.48
C ALA A 202 -10.68 10.49 0.51
N ALA A 203 -11.61 11.44 0.65
CA ALA A 203 -11.48 12.56 1.57
C ALA A 203 -11.64 12.13 3.02
N ASP A 204 -10.71 12.61 3.87
CA ASP A 204 -10.81 12.49 5.32
C ASP A 204 -11.72 13.63 5.82
N GLY A 205 -12.96 13.30 6.19
CA GLY A 205 -13.99 14.28 6.57
C GLY A 205 -13.60 15.17 7.77
N ALA A 206 -12.61 14.75 8.58
CA ALA A 206 -12.21 15.45 9.79
C ALA A 206 -11.27 16.65 9.54
N ASN A 207 -10.50 16.67 8.44
CA ASN A 207 -9.56 17.77 8.18
C ASN A 207 -9.28 17.93 6.67
N PRO A 208 -10.07 18.73 5.94
CA PRO A 208 -9.92 18.90 4.50
C PRO A 208 -8.60 19.60 4.18
N ARG A 209 -7.75 18.94 3.41
CA ARG A 209 -6.50 19.53 2.89
C ARG A 209 -6.80 20.66 1.91
N ARG A 210 -5.94 21.70 1.96
CA ARG A 210 -6.05 22.88 1.08
C ARG A 210 -4.94 22.96 0.03
N ASP A 211 -4.19 21.87 -0.16
CA ASP A 211 -3.12 21.75 -1.14
C ASP A 211 -3.60 20.98 -2.40
N GLU A 212 -2.71 20.75 -3.36
CA GLU A 212 -2.98 20.07 -4.63
C GLU A 212 -3.50 18.66 -4.43
N LEU A 213 -3.00 17.93 -3.42
CA LEU A 213 -3.50 16.60 -3.06
C LEU A 213 -4.94 16.69 -2.52
N GLY A 214 -5.26 17.73 -1.77
CA GLY A 214 -6.63 17.98 -1.32
C GLY A 214 -7.58 18.35 -2.47
N LEU A 215 -7.09 19.04 -3.50
CA LEU A 215 -7.85 19.27 -4.73
C LEU A 215 -8.10 17.96 -5.47
N LEU A 216 -7.07 17.19 -5.70
CA LEU A 216 -7.16 15.89 -6.37
C LEU A 216 -8.12 14.93 -5.65
N THR A 217 -8.07 14.88 -4.33
CA THR A 217 -9.00 14.06 -3.52
C THR A 217 -10.44 14.49 -3.71
N ARG A 218 -10.72 15.81 -3.72
CA ARG A 218 -12.07 16.34 -3.97
C ARG A 218 -12.58 16.08 -5.38
N ASP A 219 -11.69 16.17 -6.38
CA ASP A 219 -12.04 15.87 -7.76
C ASP A 219 -12.34 14.38 -7.94
N PHE A 220 -11.58 13.51 -7.26
CA PHE A 220 -11.86 12.09 -7.20
C PHE A 220 -13.24 11.81 -6.55
N ASP A 221 -13.52 12.40 -5.40
CA ASP A 221 -14.81 12.20 -4.70
C ASP A 221 -15.99 12.72 -5.52
N ARG A 222 -15.80 13.83 -6.25
CA ARG A 222 -16.81 14.34 -7.21
C ARG A 222 -17.04 13.36 -8.35
N MET A 223 -15.98 12.79 -8.90
CA MET A 223 -16.10 11.76 -9.95
C MET A 223 -16.81 10.49 -9.40
N ALA A 224 -16.47 10.03 -8.22
CA ALA A 224 -17.13 8.91 -7.56
C ALA A 224 -18.63 9.18 -7.34
N GLU A 225 -18.99 10.40 -6.91
CA GLU A 225 -20.39 10.82 -6.74
C GLU A 225 -21.13 10.86 -8.08
N GLN A 226 -20.52 11.38 -9.13
CA GLN A 226 -21.11 11.37 -10.47
C GLN A 226 -21.35 9.96 -10.98
N LEU A 227 -20.39 9.07 -10.79
CA LEU A 227 -20.53 7.66 -11.16
C LEU A 227 -21.66 7.00 -10.38
N GLN A 228 -21.72 7.19 -9.07
CA GLN A 228 -22.80 6.70 -8.22
C GLN A 228 -24.17 7.19 -8.68
N ARG A 229 -24.31 8.50 -8.95
CA ARG A 229 -25.56 9.08 -9.47
C ARG A 229 -25.95 8.53 -10.85
N ALA A 230 -24.96 8.35 -11.74
CA ALA A 230 -25.23 7.76 -13.06
C ALA A 230 -25.72 6.31 -12.92
N TRP A 231 -25.11 5.55 -12.02
CA TRP A 231 -25.52 4.17 -11.74
C TRP A 231 -26.92 4.09 -11.14
N GLN A 232 -27.24 4.94 -10.15
CA GLN A 232 -28.59 5.03 -9.57
C GLN A 232 -29.65 5.37 -10.63
N LYS A 233 -29.39 6.40 -11.47
CA LYS A 233 -30.29 6.75 -12.56
C LYS A 233 -30.50 5.64 -13.57
N GLN A 234 -29.46 4.91 -13.92
CA GLN A 234 -29.53 3.76 -14.80
C GLN A 234 -30.47 2.68 -14.22
N SER A 235 -30.34 2.41 -12.93
CA SER A 235 -31.13 1.44 -12.21
C SER A 235 -32.60 1.86 -12.07
N GLU A 236 -32.87 3.13 -11.70
CA GLU A 236 -34.22 3.71 -11.66
C GLU A 236 -34.91 3.65 -13.04
N LEU A 237 -34.18 3.99 -14.11
CA LEU A 237 -34.70 3.91 -15.48
C LEU A 237 -35.11 2.48 -15.81
N THR A 238 -34.27 1.49 -15.48
CA THR A 238 -34.58 0.07 -15.76
C THR A 238 -35.83 -0.39 -14.98
N GLY A 239 -35.94 0.02 -13.70
CA GLY A 239 -37.12 -0.24 -12.89
C GLY A 239 -38.39 0.40 -13.45
N ASN A 240 -38.34 1.67 -13.79
CA ASN A 240 -39.49 2.41 -14.35
C ASN A 240 -39.94 1.86 -15.71
N VAL A 241 -38.99 1.59 -16.62
CA VAL A 241 -39.30 1.00 -17.94
C VAL A 241 -40.04 -0.33 -17.79
N SER A 242 -39.65 -1.15 -16.82
CA SER A 242 -40.31 -2.44 -16.63
C SER A 242 -41.74 -2.30 -16.09
N HIS A 243 -41.98 -1.34 -15.19
CA HIS A 243 -43.36 -1.04 -14.76
C HIS A 243 -44.21 -0.50 -15.90
N GLU A 244 -43.64 0.40 -16.71
CA GLU A 244 -44.33 0.97 -17.89
C GLU A 244 -44.58 -0.05 -18.99
N LEU A 245 -43.75 -1.09 -19.11
CA LEU A 245 -43.99 -2.20 -20.08
C LEU A 245 -45.01 -3.23 -19.58
N ARG A 246 -45.04 -3.51 -18.27
CA ARG A 246 -46.01 -4.48 -17.71
C ARG A 246 -47.45 -4.04 -17.87
N SER A 247 -47.73 -2.75 -17.73
CA SER A 247 -49.08 -2.18 -17.88
C SER A 247 -49.70 -2.37 -19.28
N PRO A 248 -49.02 -2.05 -20.41
CA PRO A 248 -49.56 -2.34 -21.76
C PRO A 248 -49.68 -3.85 -22.03
N LEU A 249 -48.77 -4.70 -21.53
CA LEU A 249 -48.88 -6.14 -21.65
C LEU A 249 -50.13 -6.69 -20.96
N ALA A 250 -50.42 -6.24 -19.75
CA ALA A 250 -51.64 -6.59 -19.04
C ALA A 250 -52.91 -6.19 -19.84
N ARG A 251 -52.92 -4.97 -20.43
CA ARG A 251 -54.03 -4.53 -21.30
C ARG A 251 -54.15 -5.37 -22.57
N LEU A 252 -53.03 -5.79 -23.17
CA LEU A 252 -52.97 -6.65 -24.33
C LEU A 252 -53.57 -8.02 -24.02
N ARG A 253 -53.24 -8.64 -22.87
CA ARG A 253 -53.82 -9.89 -22.41
C ARG A 253 -55.34 -9.77 -22.22
N VAL A 254 -55.84 -8.69 -21.62
CA VAL A 254 -57.30 -8.46 -21.49
C VAL A 254 -57.97 -8.32 -22.85
N ALA A 255 -57.33 -7.60 -23.79
CA ALA A 255 -57.86 -7.46 -25.15
C ALA A 255 -57.91 -8.80 -25.89
N LEU A 256 -56.87 -9.63 -25.78
CA LEU A 256 -56.82 -10.98 -26.33
C LEU A 256 -57.97 -11.86 -25.78
N GLU A 257 -58.17 -11.88 -24.48
CA GLU A 257 -59.27 -12.62 -23.85
C GLU A 257 -60.62 -12.14 -24.33
N LEU A 258 -60.84 -10.84 -24.50
CA LEU A 258 -62.09 -10.31 -25.07
C LEU A 258 -62.30 -10.70 -26.52
N VAL A 259 -61.25 -10.76 -27.34
CA VAL A 259 -61.33 -11.25 -28.72
C VAL A 259 -61.61 -12.72 -28.73
N ARG A 260 -60.90 -13.57 -27.91
CA ARG A 260 -61.14 -15.00 -27.77
C ARG A 260 -62.59 -15.32 -27.43
N ARG A 261 -63.21 -14.56 -26.54
CA ARG A 261 -64.63 -14.69 -26.20
C ARG A 261 -65.61 -14.40 -27.36
N ARG A 262 -65.21 -13.54 -28.31
CA ARG A 262 -66.03 -13.13 -29.45
C ARG A 262 -65.82 -14.00 -30.67
N THR A 263 -64.62 -14.46 -30.94
CA THR A 263 -64.27 -15.19 -32.18
C THR A 263 -64.06 -16.70 -31.97
N GLY A 264 -64.06 -17.17 -30.71
CA GLY A 264 -63.62 -18.51 -30.35
C GLY A 264 -62.10 -18.69 -30.30
N GLU A 265 -61.66 -19.92 -30.19
CA GLU A 265 -60.24 -20.27 -30.17
C GLU A 265 -59.65 -20.17 -31.57
N LEU A 266 -58.64 -19.40 -31.73
CA LEU A 266 -57.84 -19.24 -32.93
C LEU A 266 -56.36 -19.43 -32.60
N ALA A 267 -55.63 -20.21 -33.38
CA ALA A 267 -54.20 -20.50 -33.17
C ALA A 267 -53.31 -19.22 -33.15
N GLU A 268 -53.72 -18.18 -33.85
CA GLU A 268 -53.08 -16.89 -33.85
C GLU A 268 -53.18 -16.17 -32.48
N LEU A 269 -54.31 -16.32 -31.77
CA LEU A 269 -54.55 -15.77 -30.45
C LEU A 269 -53.64 -16.47 -29.40
N ASP A 270 -53.55 -17.79 -29.49
CA ASP A 270 -52.65 -18.60 -28.62
C ASP A 270 -51.17 -18.19 -28.81
N ARG A 271 -50.80 -17.93 -30.06
CA ARG A 271 -49.46 -17.46 -30.38
C ARG A 271 -49.18 -16.06 -29.82
N ILE A 272 -50.13 -15.14 -29.91
CA ILE A 272 -49.95 -13.77 -29.35
C ILE A 272 -49.92 -13.83 -27.82
N GLU A 273 -50.71 -14.68 -27.19
CA GLU A 273 -50.72 -14.90 -25.74
C GLU A 273 -49.37 -15.41 -25.28
N LEU A 274 -48.83 -16.42 -25.93
CA LEU A 274 -47.52 -17.01 -25.67
C LEU A 274 -46.40 -15.96 -25.80
N GLU A 275 -46.44 -15.12 -26.85
CA GLU A 275 -45.41 -14.05 -27.00
C GLU A 275 -45.57 -12.96 -25.94
N SER A 276 -46.80 -12.64 -25.50
CA SER A 276 -47.03 -11.75 -24.39
C SER A 276 -46.48 -12.25 -23.06
N GLU A 277 -46.65 -13.54 -22.79
CA GLU A 277 -46.10 -14.20 -21.59
C GLU A 277 -44.59 -14.18 -21.60
N ARG A 278 -43.98 -14.48 -22.75
CA ARG A 278 -42.52 -14.40 -22.94
C ARG A 278 -41.96 -12.99 -22.67
N LEU A 279 -42.65 -11.95 -23.15
CA LEU A 279 -42.25 -10.57 -22.91
C LEU A 279 -42.32 -10.22 -21.40
N ASP A 280 -43.40 -10.68 -20.72
CA ASP A 280 -43.53 -10.43 -19.28
C ASP A 280 -42.44 -11.12 -18.47
N GLU A 281 -42.09 -12.36 -18.82
CA GLU A 281 -41.01 -13.12 -18.22
C GLU A 281 -39.64 -12.43 -18.46
N LEU A 282 -39.36 -11.97 -19.69
CA LEU A 282 -38.12 -11.25 -20.01
C LEU A 282 -37.99 -9.95 -19.21
N ILE A 283 -39.09 -9.18 -19.09
CA ILE A 283 -39.14 -7.96 -18.29
C ILE A 283 -38.87 -8.29 -16.81
N GLY A 284 -39.50 -9.35 -16.27
CA GLY A 284 -39.29 -9.81 -14.91
C GLY A 284 -37.84 -10.17 -14.62
N ARG A 285 -37.20 -10.94 -15.52
CA ARG A 285 -35.78 -11.33 -15.41
C ARG A 285 -34.83 -10.15 -15.57
N LEU A 286 -35.15 -9.19 -16.44
CA LEU A 286 -34.34 -7.95 -16.58
C LEU A 286 -34.39 -7.10 -15.32
N LEU A 287 -35.57 -6.99 -14.68
CA LEU A 287 -35.73 -6.31 -13.39
C LEU A 287 -34.93 -6.99 -12.28
N GLU A 288 -35.00 -8.30 -12.20
CA GLU A 288 -34.27 -9.10 -11.22
C GLU A 288 -32.77 -8.88 -11.38
N PHE A 289 -32.26 -8.98 -12.61
CA PHE A 289 -30.85 -8.69 -12.92
C PHE A 289 -30.44 -7.29 -12.48
N SER A 290 -31.27 -6.28 -12.78
CA SER A 290 -31.00 -4.88 -12.41
C SER A 290 -31.03 -4.63 -10.90
N ARG A 291 -31.92 -5.34 -10.16
CA ARG A 291 -32.00 -5.21 -8.68
C ARG A 291 -30.81 -5.82 -7.97
N LEU A 292 -30.16 -6.83 -8.52
CA LEU A 292 -28.96 -7.42 -7.95
C LEU A 292 -27.74 -6.49 -8.01
N ASP A 293 -27.81 -5.41 -8.82
CA ASP A 293 -26.82 -4.37 -8.88
C ASP A 293 -26.97 -3.30 -7.79
N GLN A 294 -28.12 -3.27 -7.12
CA GLN A 294 -28.38 -2.38 -5.98
C GLN A 294 -28.04 -3.13 -4.69
N GLU A 295 -27.64 -2.39 -3.63
CA GLU A 295 -27.60 -3.01 -2.30
C GLU A 295 -28.98 -3.59 -1.97
N PRO A 296 -29.06 -4.89 -1.65
CA PRO A 296 -30.33 -5.48 -1.30
C PRO A 296 -30.92 -4.76 -0.08
N GLU A 297 -32.19 -4.38 -0.14
CA GLU A 297 -32.92 -3.79 0.99
C GLU A 297 -32.94 -4.73 2.22
N GLN A 298 -32.65 -6.00 2.01
CA GLN A 298 -32.62 -7.01 3.07
C GLN A 298 -31.25 -7.07 3.75
N ALA A 299 -31.25 -7.15 5.07
CA ALA A 299 -30.02 -7.39 5.82
C ALA A 299 -29.46 -8.79 5.51
N ARG A 300 -28.16 -8.91 5.42
CA ARG A 300 -27.50 -10.22 5.35
C ARG A 300 -27.88 -11.06 6.55
N SER A 301 -28.27 -12.29 6.30
CA SER A 301 -28.66 -13.27 7.33
C SER A 301 -27.91 -14.59 7.11
N ARG A 302 -27.91 -15.42 8.14
CA ARG A 302 -27.41 -16.78 8.02
C ARG A 302 -28.42 -17.61 7.23
N VAL A 303 -27.98 -18.24 6.17
CA VAL A 303 -28.77 -19.07 5.26
C VAL A 303 -28.26 -20.49 5.34
N ASP A 304 -29.14 -21.41 5.75
CA ASP A 304 -28.88 -22.84 5.76
C ASP A 304 -29.06 -23.39 4.35
N LEU A 305 -27.94 -23.79 3.71
CA LEU A 305 -27.95 -24.19 2.31
C LEU A 305 -28.68 -25.51 2.06
N ASP A 306 -28.63 -26.47 2.98
CA ASP A 306 -29.34 -27.72 2.89
C ASP A 306 -30.88 -27.54 2.82
N ALA A 307 -31.45 -26.72 3.70
CA ALA A 307 -32.87 -26.38 3.68
C ALA A 307 -33.26 -25.59 2.42
N LEU A 308 -32.37 -24.63 2.01
CA LEU A 308 -32.59 -23.85 0.80
C LEU A 308 -32.61 -24.73 -0.46
N LEU A 309 -31.66 -25.66 -0.61
CA LEU A 309 -31.55 -26.54 -1.76
C LEU A 309 -32.76 -27.49 -1.84
N GLN A 310 -33.21 -28.06 -0.71
CA GLN A 310 -34.38 -28.89 -0.65
C GLN A 310 -35.63 -28.14 -1.15
N SER A 311 -35.86 -26.93 -0.62
CA SER A 311 -37.01 -26.12 -1.05
C SER A 311 -36.95 -25.73 -2.53
N VAL A 312 -35.77 -25.42 -3.07
CA VAL A 312 -35.60 -25.08 -4.50
C VAL A 312 -35.86 -26.30 -5.38
N VAL A 313 -35.40 -27.48 -4.99
CA VAL A 313 -35.68 -28.73 -5.74
C VAL A 313 -37.17 -29.04 -5.77
N GLU A 314 -37.86 -28.94 -4.61
CA GLU A 314 -39.30 -29.14 -4.54
C GLU A 314 -40.07 -28.20 -5.48
N ASP A 315 -39.74 -26.90 -5.46
CA ASP A 315 -40.40 -25.89 -6.28
C ASP A 315 -40.15 -26.12 -7.77
N VAL A 316 -38.91 -26.41 -8.18
CA VAL A 316 -38.55 -26.65 -9.59
C VAL A 316 -39.15 -27.97 -10.10
N CYS A 317 -39.10 -29.05 -9.33
CA CYS A 317 -39.74 -30.33 -9.72
C CYS A 317 -41.24 -30.18 -9.87
N TYR A 318 -41.90 -29.43 -8.98
CA TYR A 318 -43.35 -29.16 -9.12
C TYR A 318 -43.68 -28.41 -10.42
N GLU A 319 -42.88 -27.41 -10.79
CA GLU A 319 -43.07 -26.62 -12.02
C GLU A 319 -42.93 -27.48 -13.30
N TYR A 320 -42.01 -28.44 -13.31
CA TYR A 320 -41.81 -29.34 -14.45
C TYR A 320 -42.73 -30.55 -14.48
N GLY A 321 -43.73 -30.59 -13.59
CA GLY A 321 -44.78 -31.60 -13.59
C GLY A 321 -44.39 -32.99 -13.06
N ALA A 322 -43.31 -33.03 -12.27
CA ALA A 322 -42.80 -34.23 -11.62
C ALA A 322 -42.91 -34.16 -10.07
N PRO A 323 -44.14 -33.96 -9.51
CA PRO A 323 -44.29 -33.84 -8.06
C PRO A 323 -44.06 -35.22 -7.40
N GLY A 324 -42.98 -35.35 -6.66
CA GLY A 324 -42.67 -36.53 -5.86
C GLY A 324 -41.87 -37.63 -6.59
N ASP A 325 -41.43 -37.43 -7.82
CA ASP A 325 -40.52 -38.33 -8.51
C ASP A 325 -39.07 -37.95 -8.20
N ASP A 326 -38.40 -38.72 -7.34
CA ASP A 326 -36.97 -38.62 -7.03
C ASP A 326 -36.06 -38.85 -8.27
N GLU A 327 -36.66 -39.20 -9.41
CA GLU A 327 -35.94 -39.56 -10.63
C GLU A 327 -35.54 -38.37 -11.50
N THR A 328 -36.04 -37.14 -11.27
CA THR A 328 -35.75 -35.99 -12.13
C THR A 328 -34.59 -35.16 -11.63
N VAL A 329 -34.45 -34.98 -10.32
CA VAL A 329 -33.35 -34.27 -9.66
C VAL A 329 -32.81 -35.07 -8.49
N ARG A 330 -31.57 -35.51 -8.58
CA ARG A 330 -30.88 -36.23 -7.51
C ARG A 330 -30.15 -35.27 -6.59
N LEU A 331 -30.72 -34.98 -5.40
CA LEU A 331 -30.09 -34.14 -4.39
C LEU A 331 -29.16 -34.98 -3.49
N GLN A 332 -27.90 -34.57 -3.41
CA GLN A 332 -26.86 -35.19 -2.55
C GLN A 332 -26.25 -34.13 -1.61
N ILE A 333 -26.53 -34.26 -0.32
CA ILE A 333 -25.96 -33.35 0.73
C ILE A 333 -24.94 -34.16 1.52
N GLU A 334 -23.65 -33.84 1.36
CA GLU A 334 -22.56 -34.51 2.08
C GLU A 334 -22.44 -33.99 3.51
N ALA A 335 -22.59 -32.68 3.71
CA ALA A 335 -22.54 -32.02 5.01
C ALA A 335 -23.44 -30.78 5.03
N PRO A 336 -24.39 -30.67 5.96
CA PRO A 336 -25.17 -29.46 6.15
C PRO A 336 -24.26 -28.29 6.44
N CYS A 337 -24.50 -27.15 5.77
CA CYS A 337 -23.68 -25.96 5.95
C CYS A 337 -24.49 -24.68 5.75
N ALA A 338 -23.98 -23.58 6.32
CA ALA A 338 -24.60 -22.27 6.21
C ALA A 338 -23.62 -21.23 5.69
N VAL A 339 -24.16 -20.23 5.01
CA VAL A 339 -23.46 -19.06 4.49
C VAL A 339 -24.10 -17.77 5.02
N ASP A 340 -23.33 -16.68 5.09
CA ASP A 340 -23.87 -15.37 5.42
C ASP A 340 -24.23 -14.63 4.13
N GLY A 341 -25.52 -14.36 3.91
CA GLY A 341 -25.96 -13.81 2.64
C GLY A 341 -27.40 -13.30 2.60
N TYR A 342 -27.88 -13.08 1.41
CA TYR A 342 -29.24 -12.64 1.08
C TYR A 342 -30.05 -13.84 0.59
N PRO A 343 -31.02 -14.35 1.39
CA PRO A 343 -31.72 -15.61 1.09
C PRO A 343 -32.37 -15.62 -0.28
N ASN A 344 -33.05 -14.53 -0.68
CA ASN A 344 -33.74 -14.44 -1.96
C ASN A 344 -32.77 -14.45 -3.16
N ALA A 345 -31.64 -13.79 -3.06
CA ALA A 345 -30.65 -13.78 -4.12
C ALA A 345 -29.96 -15.14 -4.30
N LEU A 346 -29.68 -15.84 -3.19
CA LEU A 346 -29.15 -17.22 -3.23
C LEU A 346 -30.17 -18.18 -3.81
N ARG A 347 -31.47 -18.09 -3.40
CA ARG A 347 -32.54 -18.87 -3.97
C ARG A 347 -32.62 -18.68 -5.49
N SER A 348 -32.73 -17.44 -5.94
CA SER A 348 -32.78 -17.10 -7.37
C SER A 348 -31.55 -17.63 -8.13
N ALA A 349 -30.34 -17.52 -7.58
CA ALA A 349 -29.14 -18.07 -8.23
C ALA A 349 -29.26 -19.59 -8.47
N ILE A 350 -29.63 -20.33 -7.43
CA ILE A 350 -29.74 -21.79 -7.50
C ILE A 350 -30.89 -22.21 -8.42
N GLU A 351 -32.07 -21.55 -8.31
CA GLU A 351 -33.22 -21.80 -9.19
C GLU A 351 -32.86 -21.59 -10.66
N ASN A 352 -32.17 -20.48 -11.00
CA ASN A 352 -31.79 -20.21 -12.39
C ASN A 352 -30.82 -21.26 -12.95
N VAL A 353 -29.86 -21.73 -12.15
CA VAL A 353 -28.95 -22.80 -12.58
C VAL A 353 -29.68 -24.14 -12.69
N LEU A 354 -30.51 -24.46 -11.72
CA LEU A 354 -31.27 -25.74 -11.74
C LEU A 354 -32.29 -25.77 -12.89
N ARG A 355 -33.02 -24.67 -13.12
CA ARG A 355 -33.92 -24.57 -14.29
C ARG A 355 -33.19 -24.70 -15.61
N ASN A 356 -31.99 -24.13 -15.71
CA ASN A 356 -31.16 -24.28 -16.90
C ASN A 356 -30.75 -25.75 -17.10
N ALA A 357 -30.32 -26.43 -16.04
CA ALA A 357 -30.00 -27.85 -16.09
C ALA A 357 -31.20 -28.70 -16.51
N MET A 358 -32.39 -28.48 -15.90
CA MET A 358 -33.61 -29.17 -16.24
C MET A 358 -34.06 -28.95 -17.70
N GLN A 359 -33.93 -27.69 -18.17
CA GLN A 359 -34.32 -27.31 -19.55
C GLN A 359 -33.43 -27.96 -20.61
N HIS A 360 -32.15 -28.16 -20.30
CA HIS A 360 -31.17 -28.71 -21.24
C HIS A 360 -30.87 -30.19 -21.02
N ASN A 361 -31.44 -30.82 -19.99
CA ASN A 361 -31.25 -32.23 -19.73
C ASN A 361 -31.78 -33.07 -20.89
N GLY A 362 -30.96 -33.96 -21.46
CA GLY A 362 -31.29 -34.75 -22.65
C GLY A 362 -32.31 -35.90 -22.45
N GLY A 363 -32.91 -36.02 -21.28
CA GLY A 363 -34.00 -36.96 -21.01
C GLY A 363 -33.60 -38.38 -20.54
N ASP A 364 -32.33 -38.73 -20.63
CA ASP A 364 -31.85 -40.09 -20.27
C ASP A 364 -31.14 -40.14 -18.89
N GLY A 365 -31.23 -39.10 -18.05
CA GLY A 365 -30.60 -39.07 -16.73
C GLY A 365 -31.14 -37.97 -15.80
N ASP A 366 -30.91 -38.17 -14.51
CA ASP A 366 -31.32 -37.23 -13.47
C ASP A 366 -30.34 -36.03 -13.43
N VAL A 367 -30.85 -34.83 -13.24
CA VAL A 367 -30.01 -33.69 -12.91
C VAL A 367 -29.39 -33.90 -11.52
N LEU A 368 -28.07 -33.89 -11.42
CA LEU A 368 -27.36 -34.05 -10.14
C LEU A 368 -27.17 -32.71 -9.48
N LEU A 369 -27.70 -32.54 -8.26
CA LEU A 369 -27.41 -31.40 -7.39
C LEU A 369 -26.69 -31.89 -6.14
N ARG A 370 -25.43 -31.48 -5.95
CA ARG A 370 -24.56 -31.88 -4.84
C ARG A 370 -24.13 -30.70 -4.00
N LEU A 371 -24.21 -30.83 -2.68
CA LEU A 371 -23.67 -29.91 -1.71
C LEU A 371 -22.51 -30.57 -0.96
N ALA A 372 -21.33 -29.95 -1.01
CA ALA A 372 -20.13 -30.38 -0.28
C ALA A 372 -19.45 -29.16 0.39
N THR A 373 -18.52 -29.41 1.28
CA THR A 373 -17.70 -28.37 1.89
C THR A 373 -16.23 -28.65 1.66
N SER A 374 -15.46 -27.61 1.28
CA SER A 374 -14.01 -27.73 1.09
C SER A 374 -13.31 -26.41 1.36
N HIS A 375 -12.19 -26.44 2.10
CA HIS A 375 -11.31 -25.28 2.36
C HIS A 375 -12.05 -24.01 2.82
N GLY A 376 -13.07 -24.16 3.68
CA GLY A 376 -13.83 -23.01 4.21
C GLY A 376 -14.91 -22.47 3.26
N HIS A 377 -15.25 -23.19 2.21
CA HIS A 377 -16.31 -22.86 1.25
C HIS A 377 -17.36 -23.97 1.18
N ALA A 378 -18.62 -23.58 0.99
CA ALA A 378 -19.65 -24.44 0.49
C ALA A 378 -19.51 -24.56 -1.04
N ILE A 379 -19.59 -25.77 -1.56
CA ILE A 379 -19.50 -26.08 -2.98
C ILE A 379 -20.84 -26.71 -3.41
N ILE A 380 -21.58 -26.02 -4.27
CA ILE A 380 -22.79 -26.50 -4.87
C ILE A 380 -22.47 -26.87 -6.32
N THR A 381 -22.69 -28.10 -6.71
CA THR A 381 -22.49 -28.58 -8.08
C THR A 381 -23.81 -29.00 -8.66
N ILE A 382 -24.19 -28.46 -9.82
CA ILE A 382 -25.38 -28.82 -10.58
C ILE A 382 -24.91 -29.34 -11.94
N ALA A 383 -25.25 -30.58 -12.28
CA ALA A 383 -24.85 -31.21 -13.52
C ALA A 383 -26.05 -31.81 -14.26
N ASP A 384 -26.11 -31.58 -15.56
CA ASP A 384 -27.07 -32.13 -16.50
C ASP A 384 -26.38 -33.07 -17.50
N TYR A 385 -27.21 -33.75 -18.32
CA TYR A 385 -26.79 -34.63 -19.40
C TYR A 385 -27.23 -34.10 -20.77
N GLY A 386 -27.12 -32.76 -20.98
CA GLY A 386 -27.69 -32.08 -22.15
C GLY A 386 -26.70 -31.81 -23.31
N GLY A 387 -25.60 -32.55 -23.40
CA GLY A 387 -24.64 -32.44 -24.50
C GLY A 387 -23.58 -31.35 -24.31
N GLY A 388 -23.66 -30.52 -23.25
CA GLY A 388 -22.67 -29.51 -22.92
C GLY A 388 -22.69 -28.28 -23.84
N VAL A 389 -21.61 -27.47 -23.81
CA VAL A 389 -21.41 -26.30 -24.65
C VAL A 389 -19.97 -26.29 -25.22
N ALA A 390 -19.71 -25.51 -26.26
CA ALA A 390 -18.37 -25.41 -26.81
C ALA A 390 -17.39 -24.81 -25.76
N ASP A 391 -16.13 -25.27 -25.72
CA ASP A 391 -15.17 -24.86 -24.67
C ASP A 391 -14.89 -23.35 -24.64
N ASP A 392 -14.95 -22.68 -25.79
CA ASP A 392 -14.82 -21.23 -25.93
C ASP A 392 -16.07 -20.45 -25.48
N GLU A 393 -17.19 -21.14 -25.25
CA GLU A 393 -18.45 -20.56 -24.75
C GLU A 393 -18.60 -20.70 -23.21
N LEU A 394 -17.83 -21.57 -22.53
CA LEU A 394 -17.95 -21.86 -21.10
C LEU A 394 -17.91 -20.65 -20.17
N GLU A 395 -17.13 -19.63 -20.50
CA GLU A 395 -17.11 -18.36 -19.74
C GLU A 395 -18.27 -17.44 -20.17
N ARG A 396 -18.62 -17.46 -21.44
CA ARG A 396 -19.60 -16.55 -22.05
C ARG A 396 -21.05 -16.90 -21.71
N ILE A 397 -21.34 -18.13 -21.30
CA ILE A 397 -22.71 -18.52 -20.91
C ILE A 397 -23.26 -17.74 -19.71
N PHE A 398 -22.34 -17.04 -18.94
CA PHE A 398 -22.71 -16.16 -17.85
C PHE A 398 -22.90 -14.70 -18.28
N ASP A 399 -22.62 -14.36 -19.55
CA ASP A 399 -22.86 -13.01 -20.08
C ASP A 399 -24.35 -12.76 -20.27
N PRO A 400 -24.86 -11.56 -19.93
CA PRO A 400 -26.28 -11.23 -20.16
C PRO A 400 -26.67 -11.37 -21.64
N PHE A 401 -27.84 -11.98 -21.88
CA PHE A 401 -28.40 -12.25 -23.21
C PHE A 401 -27.58 -13.19 -24.09
N TYR A 402 -26.54 -13.81 -23.56
CA TYR A 402 -25.78 -14.81 -24.30
C TYR A 402 -26.56 -16.13 -24.42
N ARG A 403 -26.51 -16.75 -25.62
CA ARG A 403 -27.06 -18.08 -25.88
C ARG A 403 -26.09 -18.80 -26.79
N SER A 404 -25.79 -20.06 -26.47
CA SER A 404 -24.94 -20.90 -27.33
C SER A 404 -25.58 -21.14 -28.71
N ALA A 405 -24.77 -21.48 -29.69
CA ALA A 405 -25.24 -21.74 -31.04
C ALA A 405 -26.24 -22.92 -31.07
N ALA A 406 -25.99 -23.96 -30.28
CA ALA A 406 -26.87 -25.11 -30.13
C ALA A 406 -28.25 -24.73 -29.55
N THR A 407 -28.26 -23.96 -28.45
CA THR A 407 -29.50 -23.51 -27.79
C THR A 407 -30.35 -22.60 -28.68
N ARG A 408 -29.75 -21.85 -29.61
CA ARG A 408 -30.49 -21.01 -30.57
C ARG A 408 -31.24 -21.83 -31.61
N ALA A 409 -30.70 -22.98 -32.00
CA ALA A 409 -31.30 -23.86 -33.00
C ALA A 409 -32.49 -24.69 -32.47
N ASP A 410 -32.33 -25.23 -31.25
CA ASP A 410 -33.28 -26.22 -30.70
C ASP A 410 -34.53 -25.60 -30.05
N HIS A 411 -34.43 -24.40 -29.50
CA HIS A 411 -35.54 -23.74 -28.80
C HIS A 411 -35.63 -22.25 -29.15
N PRO A 412 -36.13 -21.88 -30.33
CA PRO A 412 -36.31 -20.48 -30.69
C PRO A 412 -37.36 -19.83 -29.76
N GLY A 413 -36.88 -19.03 -28.81
CA GLY A 413 -37.70 -18.16 -27.96
C GLY A 413 -37.92 -18.58 -26.52
N ARG A 414 -37.34 -19.66 -26.01
CA ARG A 414 -37.68 -20.19 -24.66
C ARG A 414 -36.82 -19.71 -23.51
N SER A 415 -35.74 -18.96 -23.66
CA SER A 415 -34.97 -18.40 -22.57
C SER A 415 -34.24 -17.14 -23.02
N GLY A 416 -34.44 -16.03 -22.33
CA GLY A 416 -33.86 -14.73 -22.67
C GLY A 416 -32.34 -14.59 -22.46
N GLY A 417 -31.62 -15.68 -22.10
CA GLY A 417 -30.17 -15.64 -21.85
C GLY A 417 -29.79 -14.85 -20.61
N LEU A 418 -30.71 -14.64 -19.65
CA LEU A 418 -30.47 -13.89 -18.42
C LEU A 418 -30.28 -14.78 -17.18
N GLY A 419 -30.78 -16.04 -17.19
CA GLY A 419 -30.78 -16.89 -15.99
C GLY A 419 -29.40 -17.13 -15.39
N LEU A 420 -28.41 -17.55 -16.19
CA LEU A 420 -27.05 -17.77 -15.71
C LEU A 420 -26.33 -16.47 -15.37
N ALA A 421 -26.64 -15.36 -16.05
CA ALA A 421 -26.11 -14.03 -15.70
C ALA A 421 -26.65 -13.55 -14.33
N ILE A 422 -27.94 -13.77 -14.04
CA ILE A 422 -28.56 -13.53 -12.72
C ILE A 422 -27.84 -14.36 -11.65
N ALA A 423 -27.63 -15.65 -11.90
CA ALA A 423 -26.93 -16.53 -10.99
C ALA A 423 -25.51 -16.06 -10.71
N ALA A 424 -24.74 -15.75 -11.75
CA ALA A 424 -23.38 -15.24 -11.60
C ALA A 424 -23.33 -13.95 -10.78
N ARG A 425 -24.25 -13.02 -11.02
CA ARG A 425 -24.34 -11.75 -10.28
C ARG A 425 -24.70 -11.96 -8.81
N ALA A 426 -25.70 -12.80 -8.54
CA ALA A 426 -26.11 -13.14 -7.18
C ALA A 426 -24.97 -13.82 -6.39
N ILE A 427 -24.21 -14.72 -7.01
CA ILE A 427 -23.06 -15.37 -6.37
C ILE A 427 -21.92 -14.37 -6.11
N ALA A 428 -21.64 -13.47 -7.04
CA ALA A 428 -20.65 -12.41 -6.86
C ALA A 428 -21.00 -11.49 -5.68
N LEU A 429 -22.29 -11.15 -5.48
CA LEU A 429 -22.80 -10.40 -4.34
C LEU A 429 -22.46 -11.04 -2.99
N HIS A 430 -22.27 -12.36 -2.96
CA HIS A 430 -21.90 -13.17 -1.80
C HIS A 430 -20.38 -13.41 -1.70
N SER A 431 -19.56 -12.72 -2.49
CA SER A 431 -18.11 -12.96 -2.60
C SER A 431 -17.77 -14.40 -2.97
N GLY A 432 -18.69 -15.04 -3.69
CA GLY A 432 -18.55 -16.38 -4.23
C GLY A 432 -18.01 -16.37 -5.66
N SER A 433 -17.90 -17.56 -6.24
CA SER A 433 -17.56 -17.76 -7.65
C SER A 433 -18.44 -18.84 -8.27
N ILE A 434 -18.74 -18.67 -9.56
CA ILE A 434 -19.46 -19.64 -10.36
C ILE A 434 -18.62 -20.00 -11.59
N LYS A 435 -18.59 -21.28 -11.93
CA LYS A 435 -17.83 -21.80 -13.09
C LYS A 435 -18.59 -22.92 -13.76
N ALA A 436 -18.47 -23.00 -15.07
CA ALA A 436 -19.00 -24.09 -15.88
C ALA A 436 -17.84 -24.96 -16.41
N ARG A 437 -18.14 -26.23 -16.57
CA ARG A 437 -17.24 -27.19 -17.22
C ARG A 437 -18.08 -28.26 -17.94
N ASN A 438 -17.60 -28.72 -19.07
CA ASN A 438 -18.18 -29.90 -19.71
C ASN A 438 -17.82 -31.14 -18.89
N VAL A 439 -18.80 -32.06 -18.77
CA VAL A 439 -18.67 -33.39 -18.16
C VAL A 439 -19.15 -34.42 -19.17
N ASP A 440 -18.84 -35.70 -18.94
CA ASP A 440 -19.27 -36.76 -19.83
C ASP A 440 -20.80 -36.74 -19.99
N GLY A 441 -21.25 -36.31 -21.17
CA GLY A 441 -22.66 -36.24 -21.55
C GLY A 441 -23.39 -34.94 -21.18
N GLY A 442 -22.76 -33.91 -20.64
CA GLY A 442 -23.47 -32.67 -20.28
C GLY A 442 -22.63 -31.52 -19.75
N LEU A 443 -23.30 -30.58 -19.05
CA LEU A 443 -22.70 -29.40 -18.45
C LEU A 443 -22.76 -29.49 -16.92
N SER A 444 -21.68 -29.16 -16.25
CA SER A 444 -21.60 -29.04 -14.78
C SER A 444 -21.30 -27.60 -14.39
N ILE A 445 -22.15 -27.01 -13.55
CA ILE A 445 -21.95 -25.68 -12.99
C ILE A 445 -21.59 -25.82 -11.51
N GLU A 446 -20.46 -25.27 -11.13
CA GLU A 446 -19.93 -25.26 -9.76
C GLU A 446 -20.04 -23.86 -9.17
N ILE A 447 -20.72 -23.74 -8.03
CA ILE A 447 -20.88 -22.54 -7.24
C ILE A 447 -20.07 -22.70 -5.96
N ARG A 448 -19.22 -21.73 -5.64
CA ARG A 448 -18.43 -21.68 -4.39
C ARG A 448 -18.84 -20.46 -3.58
N LEU A 449 -19.22 -20.68 -2.32
CA LEU A 449 -19.61 -19.63 -1.37
C LEU A 449 -18.80 -19.74 -0.09
N PRO A 450 -18.33 -18.62 0.49
CA PRO A 450 -17.63 -18.65 1.78
C PRO A 450 -18.60 -19.11 2.89
N LEU A 451 -18.17 -20.05 3.73
CA LEU A 451 -18.96 -20.52 4.87
C LEU A 451 -19.17 -19.40 5.90
N ALA A 452 -20.34 -19.38 6.52
CA ALA A 452 -20.60 -18.50 7.65
C ALA A 452 -19.57 -18.74 8.77
N ARG A 453 -18.97 -17.66 9.27
CA ARG A 453 -18.05 -17.76 10.40
C ARG A 453 -18.79 -18.32 11.61
N SER A 454 -18.29 -19.41 12.19
CA SER A 454 -18.77 -19.91 13.47
C SER A 454 -18.71 -18.76 14.48
N ARG A 455 -19.88 -18.24 14.90
CA ARG A 455 -19.91 -17.40 16.10
C ARG A 455 -19.50 -18.32 17.26
N ALA A 456 -18.25 -18.19 17.71
CA ALA A 456 -17.89 -18.73 19.00
C ALA A 456 -18.92 -18.19 20.01
N LYS A 457 -19.66 -19.09 20.65
CA LYS A 457 -20.58 -18.72 21.74
C LYS A 457 -19.75 -17.99 22.82
N PRO A 458 -20.21 -16.84 23.32
CA PRO A 458 -19.56 -16.15 24.42
C PRO A 458 -19.47 -17.02 25.68
#